data_7c0cb0232cb611bcdbf405e80b89229c
#
_entry.id   7c0cb0232cb611bcdbf405e80b89229c
#
_cell.length_a   1.000
_cell.length_b   1.000
_cell.length_c   1.000
_cell.angle_alpha   90.00
_cell.angle_beta   90.00
_cell.angle_gamma   90.00
#
_symmetry.space_group_name_H-M   'P 1'
#
loop_
_entity.id
_entity.type
_entity.pdbx_description
1 polymer ?
#
loop_
_entity_poly.entity_id
_entity_poly.type
_entity_poly.pdbx_seq_one_letter_code
_entity_poly.pdbx_strand_id
1 'polypeptide(L)'
;KLIKYVVDWQLNHGKPRTAKTKQRNAVAGSTRKIVAQKGSGGARHASKTAPLFVGGGIAHGPKGSVYKIKKINKKIRKQAIVQTLSKKNNDKNLHILADVKQEIKKTKKFDKFLKKNNISNVLIVSDKGTLKNISKSARNIKNVKLIEDIGTNVYDLLKYKDVLITSSSFKTIQTRLLDEKN
;
A
#
# COMPACT_ATOMS: atom_id res chain seq x y z
N LYS A 1 11.44 -12.29 9.37
CA LYS A 1 10.53 -11.51 10.25
C LYS A 1 10.40 -10.05 9.78
N LEU A 2 11.50 -9.33 9.45
CA LEU A 2 11.51 -7.91 9.06
C LEU A 2 10.69 -7.64 7.79
N ILE A 3 10.86 -8.42 6.73
CA ILE A 3 10.14 -8.29 5.46
C ILE A 3 8.62 -8.39 5.70
N LYS A 4 8.16 -9.42 6.46
CA LYS A 4 6.75 -9.57 6.81
C LYS A 4 6.21 -8.34 7.53
N TYR A 5 6.93 -7.82 8.52
CA TYR A 5 6.53 -6.63 9.27
C TYR A 5 6.30 -5.40 8.37
N VAL A 6 7.20 -5.18 7.39
CA VAL A 6 7.06 -4.06 6.44
C VAL A 6 5.93 -4.29 5.44
N VAL A 7 5.72 -5.53 4.97
CA VAL A 7 4.60 -5.88 4.08
C VAL A 7 3.26 -5.68 4.78
N ASP A 8 3.11 -6.16 6.01
CA ASP A 8 1.89 -5.97 6.80
C ASP A 8 1.60 -4.48 7.03
N TRP A 9 2.64 -3.68 7.25
CA TRP A 9 2.51 -2.23 7.35
C TRP A 9 2.04 -1.59 6.04
N GLN A 10 2.63 -1.97 4.89
CA GLN A 10 2.24 -1.45 3.57
C GLN A 10 0.79 -1.80 3.24
N LEU A 11 0.37 -3.05 3.47
CA LEU A 11 -1.00 -3.50 3.25
C LEU A 11 -1.99 -2.74 4.15
N ASN A 12 -1.65 -2.54 5.42
CA ASN A 12 -2.49 -1.77 6.34
C ASN A 12 -2.56 -0.29 5.97
N HIS A 13 -1.49 0.27 5.38
CA HIS A 13 -1.46 1.65 4.90
C HIS A 13 -2.35 1.87 3.68
N GLY A 14 -2.39 0.89 2.78
CA GLY A 14 -3.23 0.92 1.57
C GLY A 14 -4.71 0.63 1.82
N LYS A 15 -5.12 0.11 3.00
CA LYS A 15 -6.53 -0.19 3.29
C LYS A 15 -7.30 1.07 3.64
N PRO A 16 -8.36 1.42 2.88
CA PRO A 16 -9.26 2.50 3.28
C PRO A 16 -10.01 2.10 4.54
N ARG A 17 -10.02 2.99 5.52
CA ARG A 17 -10.76 2.81 6.79
C ARG A 17 -12.01 3.65 6.74
N THR A 18 -13.01 3.20 6.02
CA THR A 18 -14.27 3.93 5.77
C THR A 18 -15.36 3.62 6.76
N ALA A 19 -15.32 2.45 7.42
CA ALA A 19 -16.31 2.04 8.38
C ALA A 19 -16.40 3.04 9.54
N LYS A 20 -17.58 3.63 9.73
CA LYS A 20 -17.85 4.64 10.76
C LYS A 20 -19.25 4.44 11.33
N THR A 21 -19.35 4.37 12.63
CA THR A 21 -20.63 4.33 13.35
C THR A 21 -20.87 5.64 14.08
N LYS A 22 -22.15 5.98 14.27
CA LYS A 22 -22.54 7.16 15.03
C LYS A 22 -22.48 6.85 16.55
N GLN A 23 -21.72 7.62 17.26
CA GLN A 23 -21.73 7.62 18.73
C GLN A 23 -22.93 8.42 19.25
N ARG A 24 -23.25 8.31 20.55
CA ARG A 24 -24.42 8.97 21.12
C ARG A 24 -24.50 10.48 20.88
N ASN A 25 -23.35 11.14 20.75
CA ASN A 25 -23.25 12.58 20.45
C ASN A 25 -23.43 12.91 18.95
N ALA A 26 -23.35 11.91 18.08
CA ALA A 26 -23.48 12.08 16.62
C ALA A 26 -24.87 11.60 16.10
N VAL A 27 -25.68 11.01 16.95
CA VAL A 27 -27.06 10.62 16.62
C VAL A 27 -27.96 11.84 16.75
N ALA A 28 -28.79 12.11 15.75
CA ALA A 28 -29.79 13.16 15.81
C ALA A 28 -30.88 12.80 16.83
N GLY A 29 -31.25 13.73 17.67
CA GLY A 29 -32.26 13.53 18.69
C GLY A 29 -32.07 14.45 19.90
N SER A 30 -33.06 14.49 20.76
CA SER A 30 -33.02 15.29 21.99
C SER A 30 -32.05 14.69 23.02
N THR A 31 -31.24 15.53 23.63
CA THR A 31 -30.38 15.16 24.77
C THR A 31 -31.09 15.27 26.11
N ARG A 32 -32.40 15.65 26.11
CA ARG A 32 -33.21 15.77 27.32
C ARG A 32 -33.23 14.44 28.09
N LYS A 33 -33.20 14.53 29.41
CA LYS A 33 -33.39 13.39 30.29
C LYS A 33 -34.81 12.81 30.12
N ILE A 34 -34.91 11.50 29.86
CA ILE A 34 -36.19 10.84 29.53
C ILE A 34 -37.09 10.76 30.74
N VAL A 35 -36.55 10.43 31.92
CA VAL A 35 -37.31 10.18 33.14
C VAL A 35 -36.70 10.99 34.31
N ALA A 36 -37.50 11.38 35.23
CA ALA A 36 -37.09 12.02 36.49
C ALA A 36 -36.07 11.13 37.24
N GLN A 37 -35.16 11.73 37.99
CA GLN A 37 -34.10 11.02 38.70
C GLN A 37 -34.64 10.09 39.82
N LYS A 38 -35.76 10.46 40.40
CA LYS A 38 -36.45 9.73 41.48
C LYS A 38 -37.95 9.79 41.25
N GLY A 39 -38.72 8.90 41.89
CA GLY A 39 -40.17 8.91 41.87
C GLY A 39 -40.84 8.19 40.71
N SER A 40 -40.10 7.67 39.75
CA SER A 40 -40.66 6.95 38.56
C SER A 40 -40.80 5.44 38.75
N GLY A 41 -40.28 4.86 39.83
CA GLY A 41 -40.32 3.41 40.08
C GLY A 41 -39.46 2.55 39.13
N GLY A 42 -38.96 3.12 38.02
CA GLY A 42 -38.20 2.42 37.00
C GLY A 42 -36.69 2.73 37.03
N ALA A 43 -35.95 2.15 36.12
CA ALA A 43 -34.53 2.38 35.97
C ALA A 43 -34.23 3.84 35.58
N ARG A 44 -33.08 4.34 36.01
CA ARG A 44 -32.63 5.70 35.69
C ARG A 44 -32.10 5.78 34.27
N HIS A 45 -32.66 6.68 33.44
CA HIS A 45 -32.23 6.92 32.07
C HIS A 45 -31.88 8.39 31.84
N ALA A 46 -30.80 8.64 31.10
CA ALA A 46 -30.42 9.99 30.70
C ALA A 46 -31.12 10.39 29.39
N SER A 47 -30.48 10.25 28.25
CA SER A 47 -31.06 10.61 26.96
C SER A 47 -31.40 9.38 26.12
N LYS A 48 -32.36 9.54 25.19
CA LYS A 48 -32.78 8.48 24.24
C LYS A 48 -31.65 8.08 23.27
N THR A 49 -30.63 8.90 23.12
CA THR A 49 -29.47 8.62 22.26
C THR A 49 -28.42 7.67 22.89
N ALA A 50 -28.63 7.27 24.14
CA ALA A 50 -27.74 6.34 24.84
C ALA A 50 -27.67 4.97 24.16
N PRO A 51 -26.52 4.27 24.22
CA PRO A 51 -26.31 2.99 23.51
C PRO A 51 -27.25 1.85 23.94
N LEU A 52 -27.87 1.96 25.09
CA LEU A 52 -28.81 0.93 25.61
C LEU A 52 -30.19 0.94 24.90
N PHE A 53 -30.53 2.03 24.21
CA PHE A 53 -31.80 2.13 23.50
C PHE A 53 -31.67 1.72 22.05
N VAL A 54 -32.74 1.14 21.50
CA VAL A 54 -32.88 0.91 20.06
C VAL A 54 -32.85 2.25 19.33
N GLY A 55 -31.99 2.37 18.32
CA GLY A 55 -31.73 3.63 17.61
C GLY A 55 -30.78 4.59 18.34
N GLY A 56 -30.22 4.20 19.49
CA GLY A 56 -29.17 4.94 20.17
C GLY A 56 -27.81 4.82 19.48
N GLY A 57 -26.82 5.57 20.00
CA GLY A 57 -25.47 5.56 19.46
C GLY A 57 -24.70 4.29 19.81
N ILE A 58 -23.72 3.93 19.01
CA ILE A 58 -22.88 2.75 19.24
C ILE A 58 -21.66 3.13 20.09
N ALA A 59 -21.44 2.39 21.18
CA ALA A 59 -20.25 2.51 22.00
C ALA A 59 -19.08 1.73 21.38
N HIS A 60 -17.87 2.31 21.38
CA HIS A 60 -16.66 1.68 20.88
C HIS A 60 -16.67 1.20 19.41
N GLY A 61 -17.60 1.69 18.62
CA GLY A 61 -17.68 1.35 17.19
C GLY A 61 -16.55 1.96 16.34
N PRO A 62 -16.43 1.53 15.08
CA PRO A 62 -15.41 2.04 14.18
C PRO A 62 -15.57 3.55 13.93
N LYS A 63 -14.44 4.27 13.90
CA LYS A 63 -14.39 5.72 13.76
C LYS A 63 -13.91 6.20 12.39
N GLY A 64 -13.80 5.31 11.41
CA GLY A 64 -13.37 5.65 10.06
C GLY A 64 -11.90 6.07 9.98
N SER A 65 -11.64 7.13 9.23
CA SER A 65 -10.29 7.67 8.95
C SER A 65 -9.54 8.24 10.16
N VAL A 66 -10.19 8.35 11.32
CA VAL A 66 -9.55 8.85 12.56
C VAL A 66 -8.46 7.91 13.08
N TYR A 67 -8.51 6.62 12.74
CA TYR A 67 -7.49 5.68 13.17
C TYR A 67 -6.15 5.94 12.49
N LYS A 68 -5.14 6.30 13.26
CA LYS A 68 -3.78 6.49 12.78
C LYS A 68 -3.11 5.13 12.51
N ILE A 69 -2.40 5.05 11.38
CA ILE A 69 -1.58 3.88 11.04
C ILE A 69 -0.26 3.99 11.81
N LYS A 70 0.24 2.87 12.35
CA LYS A 70 1.55 2.82 13.00
C LYS A 70 2.64 3.26 12.02
N LYS A 71 3.53 4.14 12.47
CA LYS A 71 4.72 4.54 11.72
C LYS A 71 5.79 3.46 11.85
N ILE A 72 6.58 3.27 10.78
CA ILE A 72 7.79 2.44 10.78
C ILE A 72 8.99 3.32 10.50
N ASN A 73 10.11 3.04 11.15
CA ASN A 73 11.36 3.76 10.95
C ASN A 73 11.84 3.67 9.50
N LYS A 74 12.41 4.74 8.98
CA LYS A 74 12.96 4.81 7.62
C LYS A 74 14.03 3.73 7.39
N LYS A 75 14.95 3.52 8.36
CA LYS A 75 16.01 2.49 8.30
C LYS A 75 15.45 1.08 8.13
N ILE A 76 14.38 0.73 8.87
CA ILE A 76 13.71 -0.58 8.76
C ILE A 76 13.15 -0.79 7.34
N ARG A 77 12.53 0.24 6.75
CA ARG A 77 12.00 0.16 5.38
C ARG A 77 13.12 0.00 4.35
N LYS A 78 14.21 0.78 4.46
CA LYS A 78 15.40 0.65 3.59
C LYS A 78 15.98 -0.77 3.68
N GLN A 79 16.23 -1.25 4.89
CA GLN A 79 16.78 -2.58 5.13
C GLN A 79 15.89 -3.71 4.58
N ALA A 80 14.57 -3.59 4.67
CA ALA A 80 13.65 -4.56 4.10
C ALA A 80 13.73 -4.62 2.56
N ILE A 81 13.88 -3.46 1.89
CA ILE A 81 14.07 -3.40 0.43
C ILE A 81 15.39 -4.08 0.05
N VAL A 82 16.50 -3.75 0.74
CA VAL A 82 17.81 -4.37 0.50
C VAL A 82 17.73 -5.89 0.64
N GLN A 83 17.17 -6.39 1.75
CA GLN A 83 17.01 -7.84 1.95
C GLN A 83 16.15 -8.51 0.88
N THR A 84 15.10 -7.82 0.40
CA THR A 84 14.24 -8.38 -0.66
C THR A 84 14.96 -8.42 -2.00
N LEU A 85 15.72 -7.38 -2.36
CA LEU A 85 16.54 -7.35 -3.58
C LEU A 85 17.65 -8.40 -3.52
N SER A 86 18.33 -8.56 -2.38
CA SER A 86 19.35 -9.59 -2.18
C SER A 86 18.75 -10.99 -2.37
N LYS A 87 17.55 -11.23 -1.82
CA LYS A 87 16.84 -12.50 -2.04
C LYS A 87 16.54 -12.73 -3.52
N LYS A 88 16.02 -11.72 -4.23
CA LYS A 88 15.75 -11.81 -5.67
C LYS A 88 17.00 -12.10 -6.50
N ASN A 89 18.13 -11.51 -6.11
CA ASN A 89 19.41 -11.77 -6.76
C ASN A 89 19.89 -13.20 -6.54
N ASN A 90 19.80 -13.71 -5.30
CA ASN A 90 20.16 -15.10 -4.97
C ASN A 90 19.28 -16.11 -5.73
N ASP A 91 17.99 -15.81 -5.88
CA ASP A 91 17.02 -16.60 -6.62
C ASP A 91 17.18 -16.46 -8.17
N LYS A 92 18.16 -15.65 -8.64
CA LYS A 92 18.40 -15.32 -10.08
C LYS A 92 17.20 -14.69 -10.79
N ASN A 93 16.34 -14.03 -10.06
CA ASN A 93 15.12 -13.37 -10.56
C ASN A 93 15.28 -11.83 -10.65
N LEU A 94 16.50 -11.32 -10.50
CA LEU A 94 16.83 -9.91 -10.66
C LEU A 94 17.62 -9.71 -11.95
N HIS A 95 17.10 -8.87 -12.85
CA HIS A 95 17.71 -8.60 -14.14
C HIS A 95 17.93 -7.10 -14.33
N ILE A 96 19.08 -6.72 -14.87
CA ILE A 96 19.39 -5.32 -15.20
C ILE A 96 19.24 -5.15 -16.69
N LEU A 97 18.45 -4.15 -17.08
CA LEU A 97 18.23 -3.76 -18.49
C LEU A 97 18.97 -2.48 -18.81
N ALA A 98 19.46 -2.36 -20.03
CA ALA A 98 19.89 -1.07 -20.55
C ALA A 98 18.71 -0.10 -20.66
N ASP A 99 18.98 1.18 -20.53
CA ASP A 99 17.92 2.20 -20.62
C ASP A 99 17.33 2.27 -22.02
N VAL A 100 16.00 2.24 -22.09
CA VAL A 100 15.28 2.25 -23.39
C VAL A 100 15.11 3.69 -23.86
N LYS A 101 15.95 4.10 -24.79
CA LYS A 101 15.95 5.47 -25.34
C LYS A 101 14.81 5.72 -26.33
N GLN A 102 14.33 4.68 -27.03
CA GLN A 102 13.29 4.79 -28.05
C GLN A 102 11.93 4.32 -27.53
N GLU A 103 10.85 4.96 -27.98
CA GLU A 103 9.49 4.59 -27.61
C GLU A 103 9.10 3.25 -28.26
N ILE A 104 8.70 2.29 -27.44
CA ILE A 104 8.16 1.01 -27.90
C ILE A 104 6.64 1.13 -28.02
N LYS A 105 6.11 1.41 -29.20
CA LYS A 105 4.66 1.62 -29.42
C LYS A 105 3.84 0.33 -29.45
N LYS A 106 4.40 -0.78 -29.92
CA LYS A 106 3.66 -2.03 -30.17
C LYS A 106 3.78 -3.00 -28.97
N THR A 107 2.66 -3.37 -28.38
CA THR A 107 2.57 -4.39 -27.30
C THR A 107 3.14 -5.74 -27.73
N LYS A 108 2.89 -6.15 -28.99
CA LYS A 108 3.39 -7.41 -29.56
C LYS A 108 4.92 -7.52 -29.54
N LYS A 109 5.64 -6.41 -29.74
CA LYS A 109 7.12 -6.41 -29.67
C LYS A 109 7.60 -6.64 -28.24
N PHE A 110 6.94 -6.00 -27.29
CA PHE A 110 7.29 -6.13 -25.86
C PHE A 110 6.94 -7.53 -25.33
N ASP A 111 5.79 -8.07 -25.68
CA ASP A 111 5.39 -9.43 -25.33
C ASP A 111 6.36 -10.50 -25.88
N LYS A 112 6.80 -10.34 -27.14
CA LYS A 112 7.82 -11.20 -27.73
C LYS A 112 9.15 -11.15 -26.98
N PHE A 113 9.56 -9.97 -26.52
CA PHE A 113 10.77 -9.79 -25.71
C PHE A 113 10.65 -10.54 -24.36
N LEU A 114 9.53 -10.42 -23.66
CA LEU A 114 9.30 -11.13 -22.40
C LEU A 114 9.30 -12.65 -22.59
N LYS A 115 8.60 -13.14 -23.63
CA LYS A 115 8.54 -14.57 -23.96
C LYS A 115 9.90 -15.15 -24.34
N LYS A 116 10.71 -14.41 -25.12
CA LYS A 116 12.07 -14.83 -25.48
C LYS A 116 12.97 -15.03 -24.24
N ASN A 117 12.75 -14.25 -23.20
CA ASN A 117 13.53 -14.35 -21.95
C ASN A 117 12.84 -15.23 -20.89
N ASN A 118 11.75 -15.96 -21.23
CA ASN A 118 10.98 -16.80 -20.32
C ASN A 118 10.43 -16.06 -19.08
N ILE A 119 10.13 -14.77 -19.25
CA ILE A 119 9.61 -13.91 -18.19
C ILE A 119 8.08 -13.83 -18.32
N SER A 120 7.35 -14.33 -17.32
CA SER A 120 5.88 -14.35 -17.34
C SER A 120 5.23 -13.43 -16.32
N ASN A 121 5.91 -13.15 -15.19
CA ASN A 121 5.38 -12.35 -14.10
C ASN A 121 6.46 -11.39 -13.61
N VAL A 122 6.39 -10.13 -14.06
CA VAL A 122 7.51 -9.19 -13.95
C VAL A 122 7.12 -7.82 -13.39
N LEU A 123 7.97 -7.34 -12.51
CA LEU A 123 8.00 -5.95 -12.07
C LEU A 123 9.10 -5.21 -12.82
N ILE A 124 8.76 -4.13 -13.50
CA ILE A 124 9.72 -3.28 -14.19
C ILE A 124 9.89 -1.99 -13.41
N VAL A 125 11.11 -1.73 -13.00
CA VAL A 125 11.49 -0.52 -12.28
C VAL A 125 12.34 0.33 -13.20
N SER A 126 11.89 1.55 -13.49
CA SER A 126 12.60 2.45 -14.39
C SER A 126 12.44 3.91 -13.99
N ASP A 127 13.33 4.76 -14.49
CA ASP A 127 13.22 6.20 -14.42
C ASP A 127 12.01 6.72 -15.23
N LYS A 128 11.58 7.93 -14.96
CA LYS A 128 10.42 8.55 -15.62
C LYS A 128 10.54 8.60 -17.14
N GLY A 129 11.75 8.80 -17.67
CA GLY A 129 12.00 8.87 -19.12
C GLY A 129 11.75 7.53 -19.80
N THR A 130 12.44 6.49 -19.36
CA THR A 130 12.30 5.12 -19.86
C THR A 130 10.89 4.58 -19.64
N LEU A 131 10.27 4.92 -18.49
CA LEU A 131 8.93 4.49 -18.16
C LEU A 131 7.88 5.02 -19.16
N LYS A 132 8.00 6.28 -19.59
CA LYS A 132 7.14 6.85 -20.65
C LYS A 132 7.27 6.09 -21.95
N ASN A 133 8.49 5.69 -22.32
CA ASN A 133 8.78 4.97 -23.58
C ASN A 133 8.20 3.55 -23.60
N ILE A 134 8.07 2.91 -22.45
CA ILE A 134 7.61 1.52 -22.32
C ILE A 134 6.13 1.46 -21.91
N SER A 135 5.60 2.47 -21.25
CA SER A 135 4.28 2.41 -20.58
C SER A 135 3.14 2.03 -21.52
N LYS A 136 3.10 2.58 -22.73
CA LYS A 136 2.05 2.29 -23.70
C LYS A 136 2.04 0.83 -24.17
N SER A 137 3.22 0.21 -24.27
CA SER A 137 3.38 -1.18 -24.72
C SER A 137 3.23 -2.22 -23.61
N ALA A 138 3.58 -1.88 -22.37
CA ALA A 138 3.63 -2.83 -21.27
C ALA A 138 2.37 -2.84 -20.39
N ARG A 139 1.66 -1.71 -20.21
CA ARG A 139 0.54 -1.58 -19.26
C ARG A 139 -0.64 -2.54 -19.51
N ASN A 140 -0.84 -2.99 -20.76
CA ASN A 140 -1.95 -3.88 -21.12
C ASN A 140 -1.58 -5.37 -21.02
N ILE A 141 -0.32 -5.69 -20.74
CA ILE A 141 0.11 -7.08 -20.64
C ILE A 141 -0.18 -7.58 -19.22
N LYS A 142 -0.86 -8.74 -19.12
CA LYS A 142 -1.13 -9.39 -17.84
C LYS A 142 0.18 -9.69 -17.11
N ASN A 143 0.16 -9.58 -15.79
CA ASN A 143 1.29 -9.89 -14.92
C ASN A 143 2.54 -9.02 -15.14
N VAL A 144 2.40 -7.88 -15.78
CA VAL A 144 3.46 -6.86 -15.89
C VAL A 144 3.04 -5.64 -15.11
N LYS A 145 3.89 -5.16 -14.21
CA LYS A 145 3.70 -3.90 -13.50
C LYS A 145 4.89 -2.99 -13.74
N LEU A 146 4.60 -1.75 -14.05
CA LEU A 146 5.59 -0.68 -14.18
C LEU A 146 5.56 0.19 -12.93
N ILE A 147 6.72 0.50 -12.40
CA ILE A 147 6.86 1.49 -11.31
C ILE A 147 8.09 2.37 -11.53
N GLU A 148 8.02 3.59 -11.01
CA GLU A 148 9.18 4.47 -10.94
C GLU A 148 10.16 3.97 -9.87
N ASP A 149 11.44 4.31 -10.04
CA ASP A 149 12.52 3.99 -9.09
C ASP A 149 12.21 4.46 -7.65
N ILE A 150 11.62 5.66 -7.51
CA ILE A 150 11.18 6.21 -6.21
C ILE A 150 10.08 5.36 -5.59
N GLY A 151 9.18 4.78 -6.40
CA GLY A 151 8.05 3.94 -6.00
C GLY A 151 8.41 2.51 -5.59
N THR A 152 9.69 2.12 -5.69
CA THR A 152 10.13 0.75 -5.35
C THR A 152 9.76 0.41 -3.90
N ASN A 153 9.01 -0.66 -3.73
CA ASN A 153 8.47 -1.10 -2.44
C ASN A 153 8.57 -2.63 -2.27
N VAL A 154 8.58 -3.07 -1.01
CA VAL A 154 8.78 -4.49 -0.65
C VAL A 154 7.63 -5.38 -1.14
N TYR A 155 6.38 -4.89 -1.08
CA TYR A 155 5.21 -5.67 -1.49
C TYR A 155 5.27 -6.04 -2.98
N ASP A 156 5.52 -5.05 -3.86
CA ASP A 156 5.61 -5.31 -5.29
C ASP A 156 6.81 -6.18 -5.64
N LEU A 157 7.97 -5.95 -5.01
CA LEU A 157 9.15 -6.81 -5.20
C LEU A 157 8.89 -8.28 -4.87
N LEU A 158 8.03 -8.58 -3.89
CA LEU A 158 7.69 -9.95 -3.52
C LEU A 158 6.58 -10.54 -4.40
N LYS A 159 5.61 -9.70 -4.80
CA LYS A 159 4.44 -10.13 -5.57
C LYS A 159 4.83 -10.67 -6.94
N TYR A 160 5.78 -10.03 -7.60
CA TYR A 160 6.24 -10.42 -8.93
C TYR A 160 7.43 -11.37 -8.83
N LYS A 161 7.45 -12.40 -9.70
CA LYS A 161 8.54 -13.39 -9.72
C LYS A 161 9.85 -12.73 -10.14
N ASP A 162 9.85 -12.11 -11.31
CA ASP A 162 11.02 -11.47 -11.89
C ASP A 162 11.00 -9.96 -11.68
N VAL A 163 12.17 -9.37 -11.52
CA VAL A 163 12.34 -7.92 -11.35
C VAL A 163 13.32 -7.44 -12.41
N LEU A 164 12.87 -6.54 -13.27
CA LEU A 164 13.69 -5.87 -14.27
C LEU A 164 13.96 -4.44 -13.81
N ILE A 165 15.22 -4.06 -13.65
CA ILE A 165 15.63 -2.70 -13.24
C ILE A 165 16.46 -2.10 -14.36
N THR A 166 16.18 -0.86 -14.78
CA THR A 166 17.02 -0.15 -15.74
C THR A 166 18.35 0.30 -15.09
N SER A 167 19.39 0.44 -15.89
CA SER A 167 20.74 0.79 -15.40
C SER A 167 20.76 2.13 -14.65
N SER A 168 20.04 3.13 -15.15
CA SER A 168 19.88 4.43 -14.49
C SER A 168 19.19 4.30 -13.14
N SER A 169 18.03 3.60 -13.11
CA SER A 169 17.26 3.38 -11.87
C SER A 169 18.00 2.55 -10.84
N PHE A 170 18.83 1.60 -11.27
CA PHE A 170 19.64 0.82 -10.34
C PHE A 170 20.58 1.71 -9.55
N LYS A 171 21.29 2.64 -10.22
CA LYS A 171 22.17 3.62 -9.56
C LYS A 171 21.39 4.49 -8.57
N THR A 172 20.24 5.03 -8.97
CA THR A 172 19.38 5.85 -8.10
C THR A 172 18.92 5.08 -6.86
N ILE A 173 18.48 3.83 -7.03
CA ILE A 173 18.07 2.96 -5.92
C ILE A 173 19.25 2.68 -4.99
N GLN A 174 20.44 2.38 -5.54
CA GLN A 174 21.65 2.11 -4.78
C GLN A 174 22.02 3.31 -3.92
N THR A 175 22.10 4.52 -4.50
CA THR A 175 22.36 5.75 -3.76
C THR A 175 21.33 5.95 -2.63
N ARG A 176 20.04 5.84 -2.93
CA ARG A 176 18.96 6.00 -1.93
C ARG A 176 19.04 5.02 -0.77
N LEU A 177 19.47 3.78 -1.02
CA LEU A 177 19.52 2.72 0.00
C LEU A 177 20.79 2.75 0.82
N LEU A 178 21.93 3.12 0.21
CA LEU A 178 23.25 3.14 0.85
C LEU A 178 23.54 4.46 1.55
N ASP A 179 22.95 5.60 1.11
CA ASP A 179 23.13 6.87 1.80
C ASP A 179 22.60 6.78 3.25
N GLU A 180 23.53 6.76 4.18
CA GLU A 180 23.24 6.81 5.63
C GLU A 180 22.88 8.23 6.11
N LYS A 181 23.09 9.24 5.27
CA LYS A 181 22.76 10.64 5.57
C LYS A 181 21.29 10.93 5.26
N ASN A 182 20.40 10.63 6.21
CA ASN A 182 19.17 11.37 6.56
C ASN A 182 18.31 10.55 7.53
#